data_e15cd06d2f49174ac2222ff72ef14d2b
#
_entry.id   e15cd06d2f49174ac2222ff72ef14d2b
#
_cell.length_a   1.000
_cell.length_b   1.000
_cell.length_c   1.000
_cell.angle_alpha   90.00
_cell.angle_beta   90.00
_cell.angle_gamma   90.00
#
_symmetry.space_group_name_H-M   'P 1'
#
loop_
_entity.id
_entity.type
_entity.pdbx_description
1 polymer ?
#
loop_
_entity_poly.entity_id
_entity_poly.type
_entity_poly.pdbx_seq_one_letter_code
_entity_poly.pdbx_strand_id
1 'polypeptide(L)'
;MIDKLGLRRLAQLRVGLSDLRDHRKNHHFVNCPVATCACSQGNETTEHFLLECSRFFTERVVLMASLCQTLPNTDLNAFASLSNVLLYGSNNFSFYTNTDILNATVTFIKSSKRFVKLEAFEI
;
A
#
# COMPACT_ATOMS: atom_id res chain seq x y z
N MET A 1 15.15 -11.92 6.33
CA MET A 1 15.59 -11.55 4.97
C MET A 1 14.90 -10.25 4.56
N ILE A 2 15.66 -9.33 3.99
CA ILE A 2 15.12 -8.04 3.55
C ILE A 2 14.57 -8.16 2.13
N ASP A 3 13.30 -7.78 1.96
CA ASP A 3 12.66 -7.72 0.64
C ASP A 3 12.93 -6.35 0.03
N LYS A 4 14.03 -6.24 -0.71
CA LYS A 4 14.46 -4.95 -1.26
C LYS A 4 13.45 -4.35 -2.25
N LEU A 5 12.84 -5.18 -3.08
CA LEU A 5 11.86 -4.70 -4.06
C LEU A 5 10.59 -4.22 -3.37
N GLY A 6 10.09 -4.99 -2.39
CA GLY A 6 8.93 -4.57 -1.61
C GLY A 6 9.17 -3.28 -0.86
N LEU A 7 10.36 -3.12 -0.27
CA LEU A 7 10.72 -1.87 0.42
C LEU A 7 10.80 -0.69 -0.56
N ARG A 8 11.29 -0.92 -1.77
CA ARG A 8 11.31 0.13 -2.81
C ARG A 8 9.89 0.59 -3.15
N ARG A 9 8.97 -0.36 -3.34
CA ARG A 9 7.58 -0.02 -3.64
C ARG A 9 6.92 0.74 -2.48
N LEU A 10 7.20 0.31 -1.25
CA LEU A 10 6.72 1.01 -0.06
C LEU A 10 7.23 2.46 -0.04
N ALA A 11 8.52 2.66 -0.28
CA ALA A 11 9.11 3.99 -0.31
C ALA A 11 8.47 4.87 -1.40
N GLN A 12 8.22 4.31 -2.58
CA GLN A 12 7.56 5.04 -3.67
C GLN A 12 6.14 5.47 -3.30
N LEU A 13 5.40 4.59 -2.61
CA LEU A 13 4.05 4.93 -2.14
C LEU A 13 4.10 6.06 -1.12
N ARG A 14 5.08 6.04 -0.22
CA ARG A 14 5.22 7.08 0.81
C ARG A 14 5.42 8.48 0.24
N VAL A 15 6.18 8.60 -0.84
CA VAL A 15 6.54 9.90 -1.40
C VAL A 15 5.69 10.28 -2.63
N GLY A 16 4.71 9.47 -2.98
CA GLY A 16 3.83 9.79 -4.12
C GLY A 16 4.48 9.59 -5.48
N LEU A 17 5.49 8.71 -5.58
CA LEU A 17 6.23 8.45 -6.82
C LEU A 17 6.07 7.02 -7.32
N SER A 18 4.98 6.35 -6.93
CA SER A 18 4.70 4.99 -7.41
C SER A 18 4.08 5.01 -8.81
N ASP A 19 3.77 3.80 -9.32
CA ASP A 19 3.11 3.65 -10.61
C ASP A 19 1.58 3.75 -10.52
N LEU A 20 1.02 4.13 -9.36
CA LEU A 20 -0.41 4.39 -9.24
C LEU A 20 -0.80 5.56 -10.13
N ARG A 21 -2.01 5.50 -10.70
CA ARG A 21 -2.45 6.50 -11.67
C ARG A 21 -2.49 7.91 -11.11
N ASP A 22 -2.89 8.07 -9.83
CA ASP A 22 -2.90 9.38 -9.19
C ASP A 22 -1.49 9.97 -9.12
N HIS A 23 -0.50 9.16 -8.75
CA HIS A 23 0.89 9.61 -8.70
C HIS A 23 1.41 9.97 -10.09
N ARG A 24 1.14 9.14 -11.09
CA ARG A 24 1.60 9.38 -12.46
C ARG A 24 0.99 10.63 -13.04
N LYS A 25 -0.30 10.86 -12.81
CA LYS A 25 -0.97 12.08 -13.28
C LYS A 25 -0.38 13.31 -12.61
N ASN A 26 -0.17 13.27 -11.29
CA ASN A 26 0.33 14.41 -10.53
C ASN A 26 1.75 14.79 -10.92
N HIS A 27 2.53 13.84 -11.44
CA HIS A 27 3.87 14.09 -11.94
C HIS A 27 3.93 14.22 -13.46
N HIS A 28 2.77 14.43 -14.09
CA HIS A 28 2.64 14.71 -15.53
C HIS A 28 3.26 13.64 -16.44
N PHE A 29 3.14 12.36 -16.05
CA PHE A 29 3.56 11.27 -16.92
C PHE A 29 2.63 11.21 -18.13
N VAL A 30 3.23 11.24 -19.35
CA VAL A 30 2.49 11.31 -20.61
C VAL A 30 1.48 10.18 -20.79
N ASN A 31 1.78 9.00 -20.25
CA ASN A 31 0.95 7.81 -20.44
C ASN A 31 -0.19 7.68 -19.44
N CYS A 32 -0.40 8.69 -18.61
CA CYS A 32 -1.44 8.62 -17.59
C CYS A 32 -2.14 9.99 -17.45
N PRO A 33 -3.04 10.33 -18.41
CA PRO A 33 -3.73 11.62 -18.39
C PRO A 33 -4.82 11.72 -17.34
N VAL A 34 -5.27 10.58 -16.77
CA VAL A 34 -6.32 10.56 -15.76
C VAL A 34 -5.89 9.74 -14.55
N ALA A 35 -6.38 10.13 -13.38
CA ALA A 35 -6.08 9.45 -12.13
C ALA A 35 -7.07 8.31 -11.82
N THR A 36 -8.15 8.16 -12.58
CA THR A 36 -9.21 7.19 -12.33
C THR A 36 -8.67 5.77 -12.30
N CYS A 37 -8.98 5.04 -11.24
CA CYS A 37 -8.57 3.65 -11.08
C CYS A 37 -9.27 2.74 -12.10
N ALA A 38 -8.61 1.65 -12.47
CA ALA A 38 -9.19 0.65 -13.36
C ALA A 38 -10.47 0.02 -12.79
N CYS A 39 -10.69 0.07 -11.49
CA CYS A 39 -11.93 -0.41 -10.87
C CYS A 39 -13.12 0.55 -11.08
N SER A 40 -12.86 1.75 -11.58
CA SER A 40 -13.85 2.80 -11.86
C SER A 40 -14.56 3.35 -10.63
N GLN A 41 -14.05 3.10 -9.43
CA GLN A 41 -14.67 3.52 -8.17
C GLN A 41 -13.93 4.69 -7.50
N GLY A 42 -13.15 5.44 -8.25
CA GLY A 42 -12.43 6.61 -7.76
C GLY A 42 -11.02 6.69 -8.33
N ASN A 43 -10.26 7.66 -7.85
CA ASN A 43 -8.88 7.82 -8.28
C ASN A 43 -7.98 6.75 -7.65
N GLU A 44 -6.94 6.36 -8.38
CA GLU A 44 -5.99 5.37 -7.88
C GLU A 44 -4.93 6.05 -7.02
N THR A 45 -5.35 6.46 -5.82
CA THR A 45 -4.47 7.02 -4.79
C THR A 45 -3.85 5.89 -3.97
N THR A 46 -2.88 6.24 -3.13
CA THR A 46 -2.30 5.28 -2.17
C THR A 46 -3.39 4.71 -1.25
N GLU A 47 -4.25 5.57 -0.70
CA GLU A 47 -5.32 5.14 0.19
C GLU A 47 -6.30 4.20 -0.52
N HIS A 48 -6.70 4.54 -1.75
CA HIS A 48 -7.60 3.70 -2.53
C HIS A 48 -6.98 2.32 -2.77
N PHE A 49 -5.71 2.28 -3.17
CA PHE A 49 -4.99 1.03 -3.42
C PHE A 49 -4.92 0.17 -2.15
N LEU A 50 -4.52 0.76 -1.04
CA LEU A 50 -4.32 0.02 0.21
C LEU A 50 -5.65 -0.41 0.86
N LEU A 51 -6.68 0.44 0.83
CA LEU A 51 -7.85 0.26 1.68
C LEU A 51 -9.17 0.07 0.95
N GLU A 52 -9.30 0.46 -0.31
CA GLU A 52 -10.62 0.60 -0.94
C GLU A 52 -10.81 -0.20 -2.22
N CYS A 53 -9.78 -0.36 -3.03
CA CYS A 53 -9.93 -0.89 -4.37
C CYS A 53 -10.42 -2.35 -4.36
N SER A 54 -11.55 -2.60 -5.04
CA SER A 54 -12.17 -3.93 -5.10
C SER A 54 -11.30 -4.96 -5.83
N ARG A 55 -10.39 -4.51 -6.70
CA ARG A 55 -9.49 -5.42 -7.41
C ARG A 55 -8.61 -6.23 -6.47
N PHE A 56 -8.31 -5.70 -5.29
CA PHE A 56 -7.39 -6.31 -4.32
C PHE A 56 -8.10 -6.76 -3.05
N PHE A 57 -9.38 -7.11 -3.17
CA PHE A 57 -10.19 -7.48 -2.00
C PHE A 57 -9.60 -8.67 -1.25
N THR A 58 -9.23 -9.72 -1.97
CA THR A 58 -8.70 -10.95 -1.34
C THR A 58 -7.39 -10.68 -0.61
N GLU A 59 -6.48 -9.94 -1.24
CA GLU A 59 -5.19 -9.59 -0.66
C GLU A 59 -5.38 -8.68 0.56
N ARG A 60 -6.40 -7.82 0.52
CA ARG A 60 -6.71 -6.94 1.64
C ARG A 60 -7.28 -7.70 2.83
N VAL A 61 -8.05 -8.75 2.60
CA VAL A 61 -8.53 -9.61 3.69
C VAL A 61 -7.33 -10.18 4.45
N VAL A 62 -6.31 -10.65 3.76
CA VAL A 62 -5.09 -11.16 4.39
C VAL A 62 -4.36 -10.06 5.16
N LEU A 63 -4.26 -8.85 4.57
CA LEU A 63 -3.65 -7.71 5.23
C LEU A 63 -4.36 -7.38 6.54
N MET A 64 -5.68 -7.29 6.50
CA MET A 64 -6.47 -6.96 7.69
C MET A 64 -6.37 -8.04 8.76
N ALA A 65 -6.34 -9.31 8.36
CA ALA A 65 -6.13 -10.41 9.30
C ALA A 65 -4.76 -10.30 9.99
N SER A 66 -3.71 -9.95 9.25
CA SER A 66 -2.39 -9.74 9.82
C SER A 66 -2.38 -8.58 10.81
N LEU A 67 -3.06 -7.48 10.47
CA LEU A 67 -3.16 -6.34 11.38
C LEU A 67 -3.90 -6.69 12.67
N CYS A 68 -4.97 -7.47 12.57
CA CYS A 68 -5.72 -7.89 13.75
C CYS A 68 -4.88 -8.77 14.67
N GLN A 69 -3.99 -9.59 14.11
CA GLN A 69 -3.06 -10.40 14.92
C GLN A 69 -1.98 -9.53 15.57
N THR A 70 -1.47 -8.55 14.84
CA THR A 70 -0.42 -7.65 15.33
C THR A 70 -0.94 -6.67 16.37
N LEU A 71 -2.19 -6.23 16.21
CA LEU A 71 -2.83 -5.21 17.04
C LEU A 71 -4.12 -5.76 17.66
N PRO A 72 -4.03 -6.79 18.53
CA PRO A 72 -5.22 -7.34 19.17
C PRO A 72 -5.88 -6.28 20.06
N ASN A 73 -7.21 -6.31 20.13
CA ASN A 73 -8.00 -5.39 20.93
C ASN A 73 -7.87 -3.92 20.50
N THR A 74 -7.47 -3.69 19.25
CA THR A 74 -7.35 -2.33 18.70
C THR A 74 -8.44 -2.10 17.69
N ASP A 75 -9.13 -0.96 17.80
CA ASP A 75 -10.10 -0.53 16.78
C ASP A 75 -9.34 0.16 15.66
N LEU A 76 -9.22 -0.51 14.51
CA LEU A 76 -8.51 0.03 13.36
C LEU A 76 -9.18 1.30 12.81
N ASN A 77 -10.48 1.48 13.04
CA ASN A 77 -11.20 2.67 12.61
C ASN A 77 -10.90 3.89 13.48
N ALA A 78 -10.26 3.68 14.65
CA ALA A 78 -9.92 4.78 15.54
C ALA A 78 -8.68 5.56 15.07
N PHE A 79 -7.91 5.02 14.13
CA PHE A 79 -6.77 5.75 13.59
C PHE A 79 -7.22 6.92 12.71
N ALA A 80 -6.58 8.07 12.85
CA ALA A 80 -6.84 9.23 12.00
C ALA A 80 -6.57 8.90 10.52
N SER A 81 -5.54 8.08 10.25
CA SER A 81 -5.24 7.60 8.91
C SER A 81 -4.63 6.21 8.99
N LEU A 82 -5.43 5.19 8.68
CA LEU A 82 -4.94 3.82 8.65
C LEU A 82 -3.90 3.63 7.54
N SER A 83 -4.05 4.32 6.40
CA SER A 83 -3.04 4.23 5.34
C SER A 83 -1.68 4.73 5.81
N ASN A 84 -1.62 5.79 6.62
CA ASN A 84 -0.35 6.26 7.17
C ASN A 84 0.26 5.24 8.13
N VAL A 85 -0.56 4.57 8.93
CA VAL A 85 -0.07 3.50 9.82
C VAL A 85 0.53 2.36 8.99
N LEU A 86 -0.13 1.98 7.89
CA LEU A 86 0.38 0.94 7.00
C LEU A 86 1.69 1.34 6.33
N LEU A 87 1.87 2.61 6.00
CA LEU A 87 3.06 3.09 5.31
C LEU A 87 4.23 3.38 6.25
N TYR A 88 3.95 3.84 7.47
CA TYR A 88 4.99 4.37 8.36
C TYR A 88 5.02 3.73 9.74
N GLY A 89 4.00 2.97 10.13
CA GLY A 89 3.81 2.58 11.51
C GLY A 89 3.34 3.75 12.36
N SER A 90 3.56 3.67 13.66
CA SER A 90 3.16 4.72 14.58
C SER A 90 4.15 4.81 15.75
N ASN A 91 4.41 6.03 16.23
CA ASN A 91 5.26 6.25 17.39
C ASN A 91 4.66 5.66 18.68
N ASN A 92 3.36 5.34 18.66
CA ASN A 92 2.69 4.73 19.81
C ASN A 92 2.96 3.22 19.93
N PHE A 93 3.60 2.61 18.93
CA PHE A 93 3.88 1.19 18.92
C PHE A 93 5.37 0.92 19.09
N SER A 94 5.68 -0.30 19.56
CA SER A 94 7.07 -0.74 19.66
C SER A 94 7.70 -0.92 18.29
N PHE A 95 9.02 -1.00 18.26
CA PHE A 95 9.76 -1.31 17.03
C PHE A 95 9.27 -2.62 16.39
N TYR A 96 9.05 -3.65 17.21
CA TYR A 96 8.62 -4.96 16.71
C TYR A 96 7.22 -4.90 16.11
N THR A 97 6.31 -4.19 16.76
CA THR A 97 4.95 -4.02 16.23
C THR A 97 4.96 -3.27 14.91
N ASN A 98 5.73 -2.18 14.82
CA ASN A 98 5.85 -1.42 13.56
C ASN A 98 6.47 -2.26 12.46
N THR A 99 7.47 -3.08 12.78
CA THR A 99 8.09 -3.99 11.81
C THR A 99 7.05 -4.97 11.24
N ASP A 100 6.21 -5.54 12.10
CA ASP A 100 5.15 -6.46 11.67
C ASP A 100 4.13 -5.77 10.78
N ILE A 101 3.75 -4.52 11.11
CA ILE A 101 2.83 -3.73 10.29
C ILE A 101 3.43 -3.49 8.90
N LEU A 102 4.68 -3.05 8.83
CA LEU A 102 5.33 -2.76 7.55
C LEU A 102 5.53 -4.02 6.73
N ASN A 103 5.84 -5.14 7.35
CA ASN A 103 5.94 -6.43 6.66
C ASN A 103 4.61 -6.86 6.08
N ALA A 104 3.50 -6.65 6.81
CA ALA A 104 2.16 -6.95 6.30
C ALA A 104 1.85 -6.08 5.08
N THR A 105 2.21 -4.80 5.12
CA THR A 105 2.01 -3.87 4.00
C THR A 105 2.83 -4.31 2.77
N VAL A 106 4.09 -4.66 2.96
CA VAL A 106 4.95 -5.15 1.87
C VAL A 106 4.38 -6.43 1.27
N THR A 107 3.89 -7.34 2.09
CA THR A 107 3.26 -8.58 1.63
C THR A 107 2.03 -8.27 0.77
N PHE A 108 1.19 -7.32 1.20
CA PHE A 108 0.03 -6.88 0.41
C PHE A 108 0.46 -6.31 -0.95
N ILE A 109 1.46 -5.42 -0.95
CA ILE A 109 1.98 -4.82 -2.18
C ILE A 109 2.41 -5.90 -3.16
N LYS A 110 3.15 -6.89 -2.71
CA LYS A 110 3.62 -7.99 -3.56
C LYS A 110 2.48 -8.88 -4.02
N SER A 111 1.59 -9.26 -3.12
CA SER A 111 0.45 -10.13 -3.43
C SER A 111 -0.51 -9.49 -4.41
N SER A 112 -0.65 -8.17 -4.37
CA SER A 112 -1.52 -7.43 -5.28
C SER A 112 -1.08 -7.54 -6.73
N LYS A 113 0.21 -7.76 -6.96
CA LYS A 113 0.84 -7.78 -8.30
C LYS A 113 0.60 -6.50 -9.08
N ARG A 114 0.25 -5.42 -8.40
CA ARG A 114 -0.03 -4.13 -9.05
C ARG A 114 1.19 -3.60 -9.80
N PHE A 115 2.39 -3.91 -9.32
CA PHE A 115 3.64 -3.39 -9.88
C PHE A 115 4.48 -4.45 -10.60
N VAL A 116 3.91 -5.61 -10.91
CA VAL A 116 4.63 -6.73 -11.53
C VAL A 116 5.27 -6.33 -12.85
N LYS A 117 4.57 -5.51 -13.64
CA LYS A 117 5.09 -5.07 -14.94
C LYS A 117 6.39 -4.27 -14.79
N LEU A 118 6.47 -3.41 -13.76
CA LEU A 118 7.71 -2.69 -13.46
C LEU A 118 8.81 -3.64 -12.99
N GLU A 119 8.45 -4.63 -12.17
CA GLU A 119 9.40 -5.62 -11.69
C GLU A 119 10.03 -6.39 -12.86
N ALA A 120 9.24 -6.73 -13.88
CA ALA A 120 9.73 -7.41 -15.06
C ALA A 120 10.77 -6.58 -15.83
N PHE A 121 10.61 -5.27 -15.86
CA PHE A 121 11.56 -4.38 -16.53
C PHE A 121 12.82 -4.10 -15.72
N GLU A 122 12.79 -4.36 -14.44
CA GLU A 122 13.93 -4.13 -13.55
C GLU A 122 14.89 -5.32 -13.50
N ILE A 123 14.50 -6.43 -14.07
CA ILE A 123 15.34 -7.61 -14.19
C ILE A 123 16.25 -7.50 -15.40
#